data_65bba1c6764572f29a6ff9d8e08081eb
#
_entry.id   65bba1c6764572f29a6ff9d8e08081eb
#
_cell.length_a   1.000
_cell.length_b   1.000
_cell.length_c   1.000
_cell.angle_alpha   90.00
_cell.angle_beta   90.00
_cell.angle_gamma   90.00
#
_symmetry.space_group_name_H-M   'P 1'
#
loop_
_entity.id
_entity.type
_entity.pdbx_description
1 polymer ?
#
loop_
_entity_poly.entity_id
_entity_poly.type
_entity_poly.pdbx_seq_one_letter_code
_entity_poly.pdbx_strand_id
1 'polypeptide(L)'
;MSAIQETLFDLLLNSLLQIGFFAIVAAGFSRLVAKASAKHQYFFYFTVLLLCLAAPVINTFWESPSTVVAEKSRQRVLSGAAGANHSFWIWQAHSEQHKQFTIAPGFQGWIVGIWGVLVLFRLARFGRAVHRVHRLRREASVLSPAQVGMASRIIEAKHQVALLESAAIDDPVTVGVFRPAILLPSKVLPELGEQELSAVLAHEYGHIRRRDFPVHILCELISLPVAWHPGIGYLMSKISQTRELACDEYAAARLGKRLSYANTLLRLASLCLRVSRGSAAGLGIFDGDNLEDRIMMLTEKTLSLSRTRVLGLALATSIAFGGGAMLAHAMSLQASSKPSNTAEKFAGTWHWMFDGKSFSTMILVQSGSGFTGTVTPSRIALKSDGGLLRAEPSEDSTPKPITKATLEGSALHITVGDGNRPFEFTVTLKDDIHAEIHPVGAPPNMKPIPAEKVQ
;
A
#
# COMPACT_ATOMS: atom_id res chain seq x y z
N MET A 1 -4.93 -20.11 5.87
CA MET A 1 -4.81 -19.06 4.84
C MET A 1 -3.38 -19.06 4.30
N SER A 2 -3.17 -18.71 3.03
CA SER A 2 -1.80 -18.57 2.52
C SER A 2 -1.19 -17.25 3.05
N ALA A 3 0.11 -17.25 3.38
CA ALA A 3 0.83 -16.03 3.80
C ALA A 3 0.67 -14.88 2.80
N ILE A 4 0.52 -15.19 1.51
CA ILE A 4 0.26 -14.21 0.44
C ILE A 4 -1.07 -13.47 0.66
N GLN A 5 -2.13 -14.17 1.08
CA GLN A 5 -3.44 -13.57 1.28
C GLN A 5 -3.43 -12.57 2.45
N GLU A 6 -2.71 -12.88 3.51
CA GLU A 6 -2.52 -11.99 4.67
C GLU A 6 -1.74 -10.74 4.26
N THR A 7 -0.60 -10.90 3.59
CA THR A 7 0.20 -9.77 3.10
C THR A 7 -0.60 -8.84 2.17
N LEU A 8 -1.41 -9.42 1.27
CA LEU A 8 -2.26 -8.63 0.37
C LEU A 8 -3.35 -7.87 1.13
N PHE A 9 -3.94 -8.50 2.14
CA PHE A 9 -4.95 -7.84 2.97
C PHE A 9 -4.34 -6.69 3.77
N ASP A 10 -3.18 -6.89 4.40
CA ASP A 10 -2.45 -5.85 5.13
C ASP A 10 -2.05 -4.69 4.21
N LEU A 11 -1.59 -5.00 3.00
CA LEU A 11 -1.29 -3.99 1.99
C LEU A 11 -2.53 -3.16 1.63
N LEU A 12 -3.69 -3.79 1.45
CA LEU A 12 -4.95 -3.09 1.14
C LEU A 12 -5.40 -2.18 2.29
N LEU A 13 -5.34 -2.68 3.51
CA LEU A 13 -5.74 -1.94 4.71
C LEU A 13 -4.84 -0.71 4.94
N ASN A 14 -3.53 -0.90 4.85
CA ASN A 14 -2.56 0.18 4.96
C ASN A 14 -2.71 1.18 3.80
N SER A 15 -2.97 0.72 2.58
CA SER A 15 -3.23 1.59 1.43
C SER A 15 -4.45 2.48 1.65
N LEU A 16 -5.54 1.96 2.25
CA LEU A 16 -6.74 2.73 2.53
C LEU A 16 -6.45 3.95 3.41
N LEU A 17 -5.72 3.75 4.50
CA LEU A 17 -5.43 4.81 5.46
C LEU A 17 -4.37 5.78 4.95
N GLN A 18 -3.26 5.26 4.43
CA GLN A 18 -2.11 6.07 4.03
C GLN A 18 -2.41 6.92 2.79
N ILE A 19 -3.06 6.36 1.77
CA ILE A 19 -3.47 7.12 0.58
C ILE A 19 -4.48 8.19 0.97
N GLY A 20 -5.45 7.87 1.84
CA GLY A 20 -6.42 8.84 2.35
C GLY A 20 -5.73 10.01 3.05
N PHE A 21 -4.79 9.73 3.94
CA PHE A 21 -4.00 10.74 4.64
C PHE A 21 -3.22 11.64 3.66
N PHE A 22 -2.43 11.06 2.75
CA PHE A 22 -1.65 11.84 1.80
C PHE A 22 -2.52 12.67 0.85
N ALA A 23 -3.67 12.15 0.42
CA ALA A 23 -4.60 12.87 -0.42
C ALA A 23 -5.23 14.07 0.31
N ILE A 24 -5.58 13.94 1.60
CA ILE A 24 -6.09 15.03 2.44
C ILE A 24 -5.02 16.10 2.63
N VAL A 25 -3.78 15.71 2.93
CA VAL A 25 -2.65 16.65 3.05
C VAL A 25 -2.45 17.39 1.73
N ALA A 26 -2.44 16.69 0.59
CA ALA A 26 -2.30 17.31 -0.73
C ALA A 26 -3.45 18.28 -1.03
N ALA A 27 -4.68 17.95 -0.66
CA ALA A 27 -5.83 18.84 -0.80
C ALA A 27 -5.71 20.08 0.09
N GLY A 28 -5.20 19.96 1.32
CA GLY A 28 -4.90 21.09 2.19
C GLY A 28 -3.87 22.06 1.60
N PHE A 29 -2.82 21.52 0.96
CA PHE A 29 -1.79 22.32 0.27
C PHE A 29 -2.21 22.85 -1.09
N SER A 30 -3.31 22.37 -1.68
CA SER A 30 -3.74 22.71 -3.05
C SER A 30 -3.82 24.22 -3.31
N ARG A 31 -4.38 25.00 -2.34
CA ARG A 31 -4.49 26.48 -2.44
C ARG A 31 -3.13 27.19 -2.48
N LEU A 32 -2.13 26.67 -1.79
CA LEU A 32 -0.78 27.23 -1.77
C LEU A 32 -0.06 26.90 -3.10
N VAL A 33 -0.21 25.66 -3.55
CA VAL A 33 0.38 25.16 -4.79
C VAL A 33 -0.26 25.79 -6.01
N ALA A 34 -1.56 26.14 -5.98
CA ALA A 34 -2.27 26.79 -7.10
C ALA A 34 -1.65 28.12 -7.53
N LYS A 35 -0.90 28.81 -6.63
CA LYS A 35 -0.17 30.06 -6.96
C LYS A 35 1.17 29.83 -7.66
N ALA A 36 1.63 28.58 -7.72
CA ALA A 36 2.85 28.20 -8.41
C ALA A 36 2.61 28.03 -9.93
N SER A 37 3.70 28.03 -10.75
CA SER A 37 3.55 27.70 -12.17
C SER A 37 3.02 26.27 -12.36
N ALA A 38 2.33 26.03 -13.46
CA ALA A 38 1.72 24.73 -13.77
C ALA A 38 2.72 23.55 -13.70
N LYS A 39 3.97 23.80 -14.08
CA LYS A 39 5.06 22.82 -13.96
C LYS A 39 5.32 22.38 -12.53
N HIS A 40 5.32 23.32 -11.57
CA HIS A 40 5.55 22.99 -10.16
C HIS A 40 4.33 22.30 -9.54
N GLN A 41 3.13 22.73 -9.92
CA GLN A 41 1.89 22.06 -9.50
C GLN A 41 1.86 20.61 -9.97
N TYR A 42 2.16 20.36 -11.24
CA TYR A 42 2.24 19.02 -11.81
C TYR A 42 3.24 18.14 -11.04
N PHE A 43 4.45 18.67 -10.82
CA PHE A 43 5.48 17.92 -10.11
C PHE A 43 5.08 17.59 -8.67
N PHE A 44 4.41 18.52 -7.99
CA PHE A 44 3.88 18.30 -6.64
C PHE A 44 2.90 17.12 -6.60
N TYR A 45 1.83 17.16 -7.41
CA TYR A 45 0.83 16.10 -7.39
C TYR A 45 1.39 14.76 -7.87
N PHE A 46 2.30 14.77 -8.82
CA PHE A 46 2.99 13.56 -9.27
C PHE A 46 3.86 12.94 -8.16
N THR A 47 4.59 13.76 -7.40
CA THR A 47 5.38 13.29 -6.25
C THR A 47 4.48 12.70 -5.17
N VAL A 48 3.36 13.35 -4.87
CA VAL A 48 2.38 12.82 -3.90
C VAL A 48 1.81 11.49 -4.37
N LEU A 49 1.50 11.34 -5.66
CA LEU A 49 1.04 10.07 -6.22
C LEU A 49 2.08 8.96 -6.00
N LEU A 50 3.35 9.24 -6.28
CA LEU A 50 4.43 8.26 -6.04
C LEU A 50 4.57 7.89 -4.56
N LEU A 51 4.43 8.87 -3.65
CA LEU A 51 4.43 8.60 -2.20
C LEU A 51 3.25 7.74 -1.77
N CYS A 52 2.05 8.03 -2.29
CA CYS A 52 0.85 7.21 -2.03
C CYS A 52 1.03 5.75 -2.45
N LEU A 53 1.79 5.50 -3.53
CA LEU A 53 2.04 4.15 -4.03
C LEU A 53 3.19 3.47 -3.29
N ALA A 54 4.24 4.21 -2.95
CA ALA A 54 5.43 3.67 -2.30
C ALA A 54 5.22 3.39 -0.80
N ALA A 55 4.51 4.27 -0.09
CA ALA A 55 4.39 4.18 1.36
C ALA A 55 3.74 2.87 1.86
N PRO A 56 2.61 2.37 1.31
CA PRO A 56 2.04 1.10 1.74
C PRO A 56 2.96 -0.08 1.47
N VAL A 57 3.66 -0.07 0.33
CA VAL A 57 4.61 -1.13 -0.05
C VAL A 57 5.80 -1.14 0.90
N ILE A 58 6.42 0.03 1.13
CA ILE A 58 7.55 0.16 2.04
C ILE A 58 7.13 -0.29 3.44
N ASN A 59 5.96 0.15 3.92
CA ASN A 59 5.50 -0.18 5.26
C ASN A 59 5.18 -1.68 5.45
N THR A 60 4.70 -2.35 4.41
CA THR A 60 4.40 -3.78 4.46
C THR A 60 5.67 -4.65 4.41
N PHE A 61 6.70 -4.22 3.68
CA PHE A 61 7.91 -5.03 3.48
C PHE A 61 9.12 -4.56 4.32
N TRP A 62 9.04 -3.39 4.95
CA TRP A 62 10.12 -2.86 5.78
C TRP A 62 9.92 -3.31 7.23
N GLU A 63 10.63 -4.35 7.65
CA GLU A 63 10.75 -4.69 9.06
C GLU A 63 11.50 -3.58 9.79
N SER A 64 10.84 -2.93 10.76
CA SER A 64 11.49 -1.88 11.54
C SER A 64 12.75 -2.41 12.24
N PRO A 65 13.90 -1.74 12.12
CA PRO A 65 15.12 -2.12 12.86
C PRO A 65 14.90 -2.22 14.38
N SER A 66 13.90 -1.50 14.91
CA SER A 66 13.49 -1.55 16.31
C SER A 66 12.93 -2.91 16.74
N THR A 67 12.21 -3.62 15.88
CA THR A 67 11.73 -4.98 16.19
C THR A 67 12.88 -5.98 16.21
N VAL A 68 13.81 -5.87 15.28
CA VAL A 68 15.01 -6.73 15.22
C VAL A 68 15.94 -6.46 16.41
N VAL A 69 16.11 -5.21 16.82
CA VAL A 69 16.92 -4.86 17.99
C VAL A 69 16.24 -5.28 19.28
N ALA A 70 14.93 -5.14 19.41
CA ALA A 70 14.17 -5.61 20.56
C ALA A 70 14.21 -7.14 20.71
N GLU A 71 14.09 -7.87 19.61
CA GLU A 71 14.20 -9.33 19.57
C GLU A 71 15.61 -9.79 19.93
N LYS A 72 16.66 -9.19 19.35
CA LYS A 72 18.07 -9.48 19.71
C LYS A 72 18.41 -9.09 21.16
N SER A 73 17.84 -8.00 21.67
CA SER A 73 18.02 -7.60 23.06
C SER A 73 17.32 -8.56 24.00
N ARG A 74 16.12 -9.01 23.65
CA ARG A 74 15.35 -10.02 24.40
C ARG A 74 16.09 -11.37 24.43
N GLN A 75 16.65 -11.80 23.30
CA GLN A 75 17.47 -13.01 23.23
C GLN A 75 18.76 -12.89 24.06
N ARG A 76 19.41 -11.72 24.07
CA ARG A 76 20.60 -11.48 24.87
C ARG A 76 20.32 -11.43 26.38
N VAL A 77 19.18 -10.89 26.80
CA VAL A 77 18.74 -10.89 28.20
C VAL A 77 18.42 -12.31 28.66
N LEU A 78 17.76 -13.11 27.81
CA LEU A 78 17.44 -14.51 28.15
C LEU A 78 18.68 -15.42 28.20
N SER A 79 19.70 -15.16 27.38
CA SER A 79 20.96 -15.91 27.42
C SER A 79 21.93 -15.44 28.51
N GLY A 80 21.78 -14.20 29.03
CA GLY A 80 22.60 -13.66 30.11
C GLY A 80 22.06 -13.89 31.52
N ALA A 81 20.81 -14.28 31.67
CA ALA A 81 20.14 -14.44 32.99
C ALA A 81 20.49 -15.73 33.75
N ALA A 82 21.35 -16.57 33.19
CA ALA A 82 21.78 -17.83 33.84
C ALA A 82 22.84 -17.64 34.95
N GLY A 83 23.22 -16.42 35.32
CA GLY A 83 24.37 -16.26 36.22
C GLY A 83 24.47 -15.02 37.09
N ALA A 84 23.41 -14.29 37.43
CA ALA A 84 23.56 -13.16 38.36
C ALA A 84 22.30 -12.87 39.17
N ASN A 85 22.36 -13.12 40.46
CA ASN A 85 21.47 -12.58 41.50
C ASN A 85 21.71 -11.07 41.64
N HIS A 86 21.06 -10.25 40.86
CA HIS A 86 20.89 -8.84 41.13
C HIS A 86 19.50 -8.40 40.78
N SER A 87 18.75 -7.89 41.78
CA SER A 87 17.48 -7.21 41.60
C SER A 87 17.66 -5.96 40.76
N PHE A 88 17.48 -6.11 39.46
CA PHE A 88 17.44 -5.00 38.52
C PHE A 88 16.00 -4.52 38.37
N TRP A 89 15.75 -3.24 38.63
CA TRP A 89 14.52 -2.58 38.27
C TRP A 89 14.41 -2.57 36.73
N ILE A 90 13.70 -3.55 36.16
CA ILE A 90 13.37 -3.56 34.76
C ILE A 90 12.30 -2.49 34.56
N TRP A 91 12.67 -1.39 33.93
CA TRP A 91 11.70 -0.53 33.27
C TRP A 91 10.98 -1.40 32.25
N GLN A 92 9.76 -1.79 32.56
CA GLN A 92 8.85 -2.36 31.58
C GLN A 92 8.58 -1.25 30.56
N ALA A 93 9.33 -1.27 29.47
CA ALA A 93 8.89 -0.59 28.27
C ALA A 93 7.52 -1.16 27.96
N HIS A 94 6.47 -0.38 28.17
CA HIS A 94 5.15 -0.72 27.67
C HIS A 94 5.34 -0.98 26.17
N SER A 95 5.27 -2.24 25.78
CA SER A 95 5.07 -2.58 24.38
C SER A 95 3.73 -1.94 24.07
N GLU A 96 3.75 -0.89 23.24
CA GLU A 96 2.52 -0.34 22.69
C GLU A 96 1.79 -1.52 22.07
N GLN A 97 0.70 -1.93 22.72
CA GLN A 97 -0.23 -2.89 22.16
C GLN A 97 -0.80 -2.24 20.91
N HIS A 98 -0.20 -2.53 19.77
CA HIS A 98 -0.84 -2.25 18.50
C HIS A 98 -2.21 -2.89 18.56
N LYS A 99 -3.26 -2.07 18.50
CA LYS A 99 -4.64 -2.56 18.47
C LYS A 99 -4.78 -3.50 17.30
N GLN A 100 -4.63 -4.78 17.55
CA GLN A 100 -4.85 -5.83 16.56
C GLN A 100 -6.36 -5.90 16.29
N PHE A 101 -6.75 -5.44 15.12
CA PHE A 101 -8.12 -5.57 14.66
C PHE A 101 -8.27 -6.97 14.05
N THR A 102 -8.91 -7.88 14.76
CA THR A 102 -9.13 -9.24 14.28
C THR A 102 -10.34 -9.29 13.37
N ILE A 103 -10.12 -9.48 12.08
CA ILE A 103 -11.18 -9.75 11.09
C ILE A 103 -11.21 -11.26 10.86
N ALA A 104 -12.41 -11.83 10.82
CA ALA A 104 -12.57 -13.27 10.58
C ALA A 104 -11.87 -13.69 9.27
N PRO A 105 -11.06 -14.77 9.27
CA PRO A 105 -10.24 -15.20 8.14
C PRO A 105 -11.00 -15.38 6.83
N GLY A 106 -12.25 -15.86 6.89
CA GLY A 106 -13.10 -16.00 5.71
C GLY A 106 -13.44 -14.66 5.04
N PHE A 107 -13.66 -13.61 5.84
CA PHE A 107 -14.01 -12.28 5.32
C PHE A 107 -12.83 -11.59 4.63
N GLN A 108 -11.62 -11.79 5.13
CA GLN A 108 -10.39 -11.30 4.48
C GLN A 108 -10.24 -11.86 3.07
N GLY A 109 -10.52 -13.16 2.87
CA GLY A 109 -10.49 -13.80 1.57
C GLY A 109 -11.44 -13.19 0.54
N TRP A 110 -12.66 -12.85 0.97
CA TRP A 110 -13.62 -12.18 0.12
C TRP A 110 -13.16 -10.77 -0.29
N ILE A 111 -12.60 -9.99 0.64
CA ILE A 111 -12.06 -8.65 0.33
C ILE A 111 -10.95 -8.73 -0.72
N VAL A 112 -9.97 -9.61 -0.53
CA VAL A 112 -8.87 -9.80 -1.49
C VAL A 112 -9.40 -10.31 -2.83
N GLY A 113 -10.39 -11.20 -2.82
CA GLY A 113 -11.04 -11.71 -4.03
C GLY A 113 -11.76 -10.60 -4.83
N ILE A 114 -12.58 -9.78 -4.17
CA ILE A 114 -13.27 -8.64 -4.78
C ILE A 114 -12.25 -7.64 -5.34
N TRP A 115 -11.20 -7.33 -4.58
CA TRP A 115 -10.13 -6.46 -5.05
C TRP A 115 -9.45 -7.02 -6.30
N GLY A 116 -9.13 -8.31 -6.32
CA GLY A 116 -8.52 -8.96 -7.49
C GLY A 116 -9.40 -8.83 -8.74
N VAL A 117 -10.71 -9.04 -8.60
CA VAL A 117 -11.68 -8.85 -9.70
C VAL A 117 -11.70 -7.40 -10.17
N LEU A 118 -11.68 -6.43 -9.27
CA LEU A 118 -11.63 -5.00 -9.63
C LEU A 118 -10.33 -4.64 -10.37
N VAL A 119 -9.19 -5.16 -9.95
CA VAL A 119 -7.90 -4.96 -10.63
C VAL A 119 -7.94 -5.57 -12.03
N LEU A 120 -8.43 -6.81 -12.18
CA LEU A 120 -8.58 -7.45 -13.49
C LEU A 120 -9.53 -6.69 -14.42
N PHE A 121 -10.66 -6.22 -13.90
CA PHE A 121 -11.58 -5.38 -14.66
C PHE A 121 -10.92 -4.10 -15.15
N ARG A 122 -10.18 -3.41 -14.29
CA ARG A 122 -9.43 -2.20 -14.63
C ARG A 122 -8.33 -2.47 -15.65
N LEU A 123 -7.58 -3.56 -15.49
CA LEU A 123 -6.57 -3.98 -16.44
C LEU A 123 -7.17 -4.27 -17.82
N ALA A 124 -8.30 -4.97 -17.88
CA ALA A 124 -9.02 -5.21 -19.12
C ALA A 124 -9.52 -3.91 -19.77
N ARG A 125 -10.02 -2.96 -18.98
CA ARG A 125 -10.43 -1.62 -19.44
C ARG A 125 -9.23 -0.85 -19.99
N PHE A 126 -8.10 -0.88 -19.29
CA PHE A 126 -6.85 -0.26 -19.73
C PHE A 126 -6.37 -0.87 -21.07
N GLY A 127 -6.35 -2.20 -21.18
CA GLY A 127 -6.01 -2.90 -22.42
C GLY A 127 -6.91 -2.49 -23.59
N ARG A 128 -8.24 -2.37 -23.35
CA ARG A 128 -9.19 -1.87 -24.37
C ARG A 128 -8.92 -0.42 -24.76
N ALA A 129 -8.54 0.45 -23.81
CA ALA A 129 -8.18 1.83 -24.10
C ALA A 129 -6.92 1.92 -24.99
N VAL A 130 -5.86 1.17 -24.65
CA VAL A 130 -4.63 1.08 -25.46
C VAL A 130 -4.92 0.53 -26.86
N HIS A 131 -5.74 -0.52 -26.95
CA HIS A 131 -6.16 -1.07 -28.24
C HIS A 131 -6.94 -0.05 -29.09
N ARG A 132 -7.86 0.71 -28.48
CA ARG A 132 -8.62 1.78 -29.14
C ARG A 132 -7.69 2.87 -29.69
N VAL A 133 -6.71 3.34 -28.91
CA VAL A 133 -5.72 4.32 -29.38
C VAL A 133 -4.93 3.78 -30.56
N HIS A 134 -4.52 2.51 -30.51
CA HIS A 134 -3.79 1.89 -31.62
C HIS A 134 -4.63 1.79 -32.89
N ARG A 135 -5.91 1.44 -32.74
CA ARG A 135 -6.88 1.39 -33.82
C ARG A 135 -7.13 2.79 -34.44
N LEU A 136 -7.39 3.80 -33.61
CA LEU A 136 -7.56 5.19 -34.05
C LEU A 136 -6.39 5.67 -34.90
N ARG A 137 -5.16 5.35 -34.47
CA ARG A 137 -3.95 5.71 -35.21
C ARG A 137 -3.83 4.99 -36.57
N ARG A 138 -4.30 3.75 -36.67
CA ARG A 138 -4.25 2.97 -37.93
C ARG A 138 -5.29 3.41 -38.94
N GLU A 139 -6.46 3.85 -38.47
CA GLU A 139 -7.58 4.31 -39.32
C GLU A 139 -7.47 5.78 -39.72
N ALA A 140 -6.55 6.52 -39.13
CA ALA A 140 -6.35 7.95 -39.39
C ALA A 140 -5.61 8.17 -40.72
N SER A 141 -6.01 9.21 -41.46
CA SER A 141 -5.38 9.65 -42.68
C SER A 141 -4.33 10.75 -42.43
N VAL A 142 -3.39 10.93 -43.37
CA VAL A 142 -2.36 11.96 -43.23
C VAL A 142 -2.95 13.33 -43.60
N LEU A 143 -2.58 14.39 -42.87
CA LEU A 143 -2.99 15.77 -43.13
C LEU A 143 -2.53 16.25 -44.52
N SER A 144 -3.23 17.26 -45.06
CA SER A 144 -2.88 17.89 -46.30
C SER A 144 -1.49 18.55 -46.25
N PRO A 145 -0.73 18.64 -47.39
CA PRO A 145 0.59 19.26 -47.41
C PRO A 145 0.61 20.71 -46.91
N ALA A 146 -0.45 21.46 -47.14
CA ALA A 146 -0.58 22.85 -46.67
C ALA A 146 -0.62 22.93 -45.13
N GLN A 147 -1.39 22.05 -44.48
CA GLN A 147 -1.48 21.96 -43.05
C GLN A 147 -0.19 21.45 -42.39
N VAL A 148 0.49 20.49 -43.04
CA VAL A 148 1.82 20.03 -42.65
C VAL A 148 2.85 21.16 -42.72
N GLY A 149 2.79 22.02 -43.75
CA GLY A 149 3.65 23.19 -43.89
C GLY A 149 3.46 24.22 -42.76
N MET A 150 2.23 24.43 -42.27
CA MET A 150 1.96 25.28 -41.09
C MET A 150 2.51 24.63 -39.79
N ALA A 151 2.32 23.35 -39.63
CA ALA A 151 2.79 22.63 -38.45
C ALA A 151 4.33 22.63 -38.32
N SER A 152 5.06 22.64 -39.44
CA SER A 152 6.53 22.68 -39.42
C SER A 152 7.12 23.95 -38.80
N ARG A 153 6.34 25.05 -38.73
CA ARG A 153 6.73 26.29 -38.04
C ARG A 153 6.64 26.18 -36.50
N ILE A 154 5.81 25.24 -36.03
CA ILE A 154 5.50 25.06 -34.60
C ILE A 154 6.29 23.88 -34.03
N ILE A 155 6.33 22.77 -34.76
CA ILE A 155 6.96 21.52 -34.36
C ILE A 155 8.45 21.59 -34.68
N GLU A 156 9.28 21.35 -33.67
CA GLU A 156 10.73 21.31 -33.85
C GLU A 156 11.15 20.10 -34.69
N ALA A 157 12.03 20.31 -35.68
CA ALA A 157 12.45 19.29 -36.64
C ALA A 157 13.06 18.01 -35.98
N LYS A 158 13.58 18.14 -34.75
CA LYS A 158 14.13 17.00 -34.00
C LYS A 158 13.07 15.96 -33.57
N HIS A 159 11.79 16.35 -33.55
CA HIS A 159 10.72 15.46 -33.21
C HIS A 159 9.98 14.99 -34.45
N GLN A 160 10.12 13.73 -34.79
CA GLN A 160 9.35 13.11 -35.88
C GLN A 160 7.91 12.88 -35.41
N VAL A 161 7.03 13.87 -35.62
CA VAL A 161 5.62 13.82 -35.23
C VAL A 161 4.77 13.54 -36.46
N ALA A 162 3.97 12.48 -36.39
CA ALA A 162 2.97 12.21 -37.42
C ALA A 162 1.76 13.11 -37.21
N LEU A 163 1.31 13.79 -38.26
CA LEU A 163 0.11 14.61 -38.25
C LEU A 163 -1.00 13.88 -38.99
N LEU A 164 -2.04 13.53 -38.27
CA LEU A 164 -3.09 12.65 -38.73
C LEU A 164 -4.47 13.30 -38.53
N GLU A 165 -5.40 12.93 -39.39
CA GLU A 165 -6.80 13.34 -39.35
C GLU A 165 -7.68 12.11 -39.09
N SER A 166 -8.68 12.24 -38.22
CA SER A 166 -9.59 11.15 -37.89
C SER A 166 -11.03 11.62 -37.71
N ALA A 167 -11.97 10.89 -38.29
CA ALA A 167 -13.41 11.13 -38.11
C ALA A 167 -13.95 10.49 -36.84
N ALA A 168 -13.14 9.64 -36.15
CA ALA A 168 -13.54 8.88 -34.98
C ALA A 168 -13.25 9.60 -33.66
N ILE A 169 -12.74 10.82 -33.70
CA ILE A 169 -12.49 11.69 -32.55
C ILE A 169 -13.21 13.02 -32.71
N ASP A 170 -13.62 13.61 -31.60
CA ASP A 170 -14.28 14.91 -31.59
C ASP A 170 -13.32 16.04 -31.14
N ASP A 171 -12.21 15.67 -30.45
CA ASP A 171 -11.18 16.60 -29.96
C ASP A 171 -9.80 16.24 -30.49
N PRO A 172 -8.89 17.21 -30.66
CA PRO A 172 -7.48 16.97 -30.94
C PRO A 172 -6.87 16.11 -29.81
N VAL A 173 -6.00 15.16 -30.15
CA VAL A 173 -5.32 14.33 -29.18
C VAL A 173 -3.91 13.98 -29.61
N THR A 174 -3.00 13.97 -28.66
CA THR A 174 -1.63 13.46 -28.83
C THR A 174 -1.54 12.04 -28.33
N VAL A 175 -1.03 11.13 -29.17
CA VAL A 175 -0.88 9.70 -28.87
C VAL A 175 0.49 9.17 -29.28
N GLY A 176 0.91 8.09 -28.66
CA GLY A 176 2.12 7.35 -29.02
C GLY A 176 3.29 7.58 -28.06
N VAL A 177 3.94 6.46 -27.68
CA VAL A 177 5.07 6.46 -26.73
C VAL A 177 6.40 6.74 -27.47
N PHE A 178 6.71 5.94 -28.48
CA PHE A 178 7.99 6.02 -29.23
C PHE A 178 7.88 6.84 -30.52
N ARG A 179 6.72 6.85 -31.13
CA ARG A 179 6.43 7.58 -32.36
C ARG A 179 5.19 8.44 -32.12
N PRO A 180 5.36 9.66 -31.60
CA PRO A 180 4.23 10.52 -31.27
C PRO A 180 3.47 10.92 -32.55
N ALA A 181 2.16 11.04 -32.41
CA ALA A 181 1.27 11.52 -33.43
C ALA A 181 0.26 12.50 -32.84
N ILE A 182 -0.06 13.55 -33.56
CA ILE A 182 -1.17 14.46 -33.28
C ILE A 182 -2.31 14.05 -34.21
N LEU A 183 -3.45 13.69 -33.63
CA LEU A 183 -4.69 13.39 -34.34
C LEU A 183 -5.61 14.60 -34.24
N LEU A 184 -6.08 15.11 -35.40
CA LEU A 184 -7.03 16.19 -35.46
C LEU A 184 -8.41 15.68 -35.92
N PRO A 185 -9.51 16.19 -35.36
CA PRO A 185 -10.85 15.74 -35.72
C PRO A 185 -11.24 16.30 -37.09
N SER A 186 -11.61 15.43 -38.04
CA SER A 186 -12.00 15.81 -39.41
C SER A 186 -13.19 16.78 -39.46
N LYS A 187 -14.10 16.71 -38.45
CA LYS A 187 -15.27 17.58 -38.41
C LYS A 187 -14.94 19.02 -38.05
N VAL A 188 -13.90 19.26 -37.26
CA VAL A 188 -13.53 20.60 -36.77
C VAL A 188 -12.48 21.22 -37.65
N LEU A 189 -11.63 20.43 -38.27
CA LEU A 189 -10.48 20.87 -39.05
C LEU A 189 -10.82 21.88 -40.17
N PRO A 190 -11.92 21.76 -40.96
CA PRO A 190 -12.30 22.73 -41.99
C PRO A 190 -12.76 24.11 -41.44
N GLU A 191 -13.22 24.13 -40.18
CA GLU A 191 -13.69 25.34 -39.51
C GLU A 191 -12.56 26.13 -38.83
N LEU A 192 -11.35 25.53 -38.74
CA LEU A 192 -10.19 26.15 -38.09
C LEU A 192 -9.48 27.11 -39.04
N GLY A 193 -9.37 28.36 -38.64
CA GLY A 193 -8.45 29.29 -39.26
C GLY A 193 -6.98 29.01 -38.93
N GLU A 194 -6.06 29.72 -39.57
CA GLU A 194 -4.62 29.53 -39.38
C GLU A 194 -4.18 29.75 -37.92
N GLN A 195 -4.80 30.71 -37.22
CA GLN A 195 -4.48 31.04 -35.84
C GLN A 195 -4.96 29.93 -34.88
N GLU A 196 -6.18 29.45 -35.08
CA GLU A 196 -6.77 28.38 -34.29
C GLU A 196 -5.99 27.08 -34.49
N LEU A 197 -5.69 26.71 -35.73
CA LEU A 197 -4.88 25.53 -36.04
C LEU A 197 -3.49 25.61 -35.39
N SER A 198 -2.85 26.79 -35.47
CA SER A 198 -1.55 27.02 -34.84
C SER A 198 -1.61 26.87 -33.32
N ALA A 199 -2.69 27.35 -32.70
CA ALA A 199 -2.90 27.22 -31.24
C ALA A 199 -3.08 25.76 -30.81
N VAL A 200 -3.92 25.01 -31.53
CA VAL A 200 -4.13 23.56 -31.29
C VAL A 200 -2.81 22.80 -31.45
N LEU A 201 -2.08 23.03 -32.56
CA LEU A 201 -0.82 22.35 -32.81
C LEU A 201 0.25 22.69 -31.75
N ALA A 202 0.31 23.95 -31.29
CA ALA A 202 1.24 24.35 -30.23
C ALA A 202 0.91 23.67 -28.89
N HIS A 203 -0.38 23.57 -28.58
CA HIS A 203 -0.85 22.86 -27.37
C HIS A 203 -0.50 21.36 -27.42
N GLU A 204 -0.90 20.67 -28.48
CA GLU A 204 -0.61 19.25 -28.69
C GLU A 204 0.89 18.94 -28.73
N TYR A 205 1.66 19.83 -29.35
CA TYR A 205 3.11 19.70 -29.33
C TYR A 205 3.71 19.88 -27.92
N GLY A 206 3.06 20.68 -27.07
CA GLY A 206 3.38 20.77 -25.64
C GLY A 206 3.36 19.41 -24.95
N HIS A 207 2.32 18.60 -25.18
CA HIS A 207 2.21 17.23 -24.66
C HIS A 207 3.33 16.32 -25.14
N ILE A 208 3.71 16.42 -26.43
CA ILE A 208 4.81 15.61 -26.99
C ILE A 208 6.13 15.98 -26.32
N ARG A 209 6.44 17.28 -26.24
CA ARG A 209 7.68 17.77 -25.66
C ARG A 209 7.86 17.35 -24.20
N ARG A 210 6.76 17.30 -23.44
CA ARG A 210 6.71 16.90 -22.04
C ARG A 210 6.63 15.39 -21.84
N ARG A 211 6.42 14.63 -22.90
CA ARG A 211 6.15 13.17 -22.86
C ARG A 211 4.93 12.82 -22.01
N ASP A 212 3.88 13.64 -22.07
CA ASP A 212 2.71 13.48 -21.21
C ASP A 212 1.99 12.14 -21.44
N PHE A 213 1.91 11.66 -22.69
CA PHE A 213 1.24 10.41 -23.02
C PHE A 213 1.91 9.18 -22.37
N PRO A 214 3.23 8.94 -22.50
CA PRO A 214 3.87 7.81 -21.81
C PRO A 214 3.82 7.93 -20.28
N VAL A 215 3.94 9.13 -19.72
CA VAL A 215 3.83 9.34 -18.27
C VAL A 215 2.41 9.04 -17.79
N HIS A 216 1.38 9.45 -18.54
CA HIS A 216 -0.01 9.14 -18.22
C HIS A 216 -0.27 7.62 -18.21
N ILE A 217 0.19 6.91 -19.24
CA ILE A 217 0.11 5.44 -19.30
C ILE A 217 0.79 4.80 -18.08
N LEU A 218 1.97 5.29 -17.71
CA LEU A 218 2.70 4.78 -16.53
C LEU A 218 1.91 5.05 -15.24
N CYS A 219 1.38 6.27 -15.05
CA CYS A 219 0.57 6.60 -13.88
C CYS A 219 -0.68 5.71 -13.77
N GLU A 220 -1.41 5.51 -14.88
CA GLU A 220 -2.57 4.61 -14.93
C GLU A 220 -2.17 3.18 -14.54
N LEU A 221 -1.08 2.66 -15.11
CA LEU A 221 -0.62 1.29 -14.88
C LEU A 221 -0.21 1.06 -13.42
N ILE A 222 0.63 1.93 -12.86
CA ILE A 222 1.11 1.79 -11.47
C ILE A 222 0.00 2.03 -10.44
N SER A 223 -1.03 2.81 -10.80
CA SER A 223 -2.17 3.08 -9.93
C SER A 223 -3.24 1.99 -9.96
N LEU A 224 -3.20 1.04 -10.91
CA LEU A 224 -4.24 0.00 -11.07
C LEU A 224 -4.62 -0.71 -9.76
N PRO A 225 -3.67 -1.15 -8.92
CA PRO A 225 -3.99 -1.87 -7.68
C PRO A 225 -4.77 -1.04 -6.67
N VAL A 226 -4.61 0.29 -6.68
CA VAL A 226 -5.19 1.23 -5.72
C VAL A 226 -6.15 2.23 -6.36
N ALA A 227 -6.46 2.07 -7.65
CA ALA A 227 -7.33 2.98 -8.41
C ALA A 227 -8.80 3.01 -7.93
N TRP A 228 -9.19 2.10 -7.04
CA TRP A 228 -10.48 2.11 -6.34
C TRP A 228 -10.54 3.21 -5.27
N HIS A 229 -9.38 3.71 -4.81
CA HIS A 229 -9.31 4.68 -3.73
C HIS A 229 -9.61 6.11 -4.24
N PRO A 230 -10.55 6.87 -3.61
CA PRO A 230 -10.94 8.20 -4.08
C PRO A 230 -9.78 9.20 -4.07
N GLY A 231 -8.82 9.07 -3.15
CA GLY A 231 -7.62 9.90 -3.10
C GLY A 231 -6.74 9.74 -4.35
N ILE A 232 -6.65 8.55 -4.92
CA ILE A 232 -5.94 8.34 -6.20
C ILE A 232 -6.68 9.03 -7.34
N GLY A 233 -8.02 8.90 -7.38
CA GLY A 233 -8.85 9.62 -8.36
C GLY A 233 -8.65 11.13 -8.29
N TYR A 234 -8.64 11.71 -7.09
CA TYR A 234 -8.34 13.13 -6.86
C TYR A 234 -6.95 13.53 -7.40
N LEU A 235 -5.90 12.78 -7.06
CA LEU A 235 -4.54 13.07 -7.51
C LEU A 235 -4.42 12.96 -9.04
N MET A 236 -4.98 11.92 -9.65
CA MET A 236 -4.99 11.74 -11.11
C MET A 236 -5.72 12.88 -11.83
N SER A 237 -6.85 13.35 -11.28
CA SER A 237 -7.57 14.53 -11.80
C SER A 237 -6.70 15.78 -11.72
N LYS A 238 -6.03 16.03 -10.57
CA LYS A 238 -5.13 17.19 -10.42
C LYS A 238 -3.89 17.12 -11.32
N ILE A 239 -3.32 15.94 -11.51
CA ILE A 239 -2.23 15.71 -12.47
C ILE A 239 -2.71 16.04 -13.90
N SER A 240 -3.89 15.57 -14.29
CA SER A 240 -4.47 15.89 -15.60
C SER A 240 -4.70 17.39 -15.78
N GLN A 241 -5.35 18.05 -14.82
CA GLN A 241 -5.61 19.48 -14.84
C GLN A 241 -4.32 20.30 -14.97
N THR A 242 -3.31 19.99 -14.14
CA THR A 242 -2.03 20.74 -14.17
C THR A 242 -1.21 20.45 -15.42
N ARG A 243 -1.41 19.31 -16.07
CA ARG A 243 -0.84 18.96 -17.36
C ARG A 243 -1.40 19.88 -18.46
N GLU A 244 -2.72 20.07 -18.49
CA GLU A 244 -3.36 20.98 -19.44
C GLU A 244 -2.87 22.42 -19.27
N LEU A 245 -2.85 22.92 -18.02
CA LEU A 245 -2.32 24.25 -17.69
C LEU A 245 -0.88 24.45 -18.18
N ALA A 246 -0.04 23.42 -18.05
CA ALA A 246 1.36 23.51 -18.49
C ALA A 246 1.51 23.50 -20.02
N CYS A 247 0.62 22.83 -20.75
CA CYS A 247 0.57 22.85 -22.20
C CYS A 247 0.05 24.21 -22.71
N ASP A 248 -0.92 24.80 -22.01
CA ASP A 248 -1.38 26.17 -22.31
C ASP A 248 -0.28 27.22 -22.10
N GLU A 249 0.46 27.15 -20.98
CA GLU A 249 1.61 28.02 -20.74
C GLU A 249 2.64 27.90 -21.89
N TYR A 250 2.90 26.66 -22.33
CA TYR A 250 3.83 26.41 -23.42
C TYR A 250 3.30 26.98 -24.75
N ALA A 251 2.03 26.73 -25.10
CA ALA A 251 1.42 27.23 -26.33
C ALA A 251 1.37 28.77 -26.37
N ALA A 252 0.94 29.38 -25.26
CA ALA A 252 0.92 30.85 -25.14
C ALA A 252 2.31 31.48 -25.28
N ALA A 253 3.34 30.88 -24.68
CA ALA A 253 4.73 31.34 -24.82
C ALA A 253 5.24 31.18 -26.27
N ARG A 254 4.88 30.07 -26.94
CA ARG A 254 5.30 29.79 -28.33
C ARG A 254 4.67 30.74 -29.32
N LEU A 255 3.42 31.13 -29.10
CA LEU A 255 2.68 32.04 -29.98
C LEU A 255 2.89 33.54 -29.63
N GLY A 256 3.59 33.82 -28.51
CA GLY A 256 4.04 35.16 -28.15
C GLY A 256 3.01 36.08 -27.51
N LYS A 257 1.74 35.69 -27.37
CA LYS A 257 0.66 36.53 -26.78
C LYS A 257 -0.34 35.72 -25.96
N ARG A 258 -0.23 35.79 -24.64
CA ARG A 258 -1.11 35.04 -23.69
C ARG A 258 -2.60 35.34 -23.89
N LEU A 259 -2.97 36.63 -23.96
CA LEU A 259 -4.37 37.07 -24.18
C LEU A 259 -4.92 36.63 -25.54
N SER A 260 -4.11 36.69 -26.60
CA SER A 260 -4.53 36.21 -27.92
C SER A 260 -4.78 34.72 -27.91
N TYR A 261 -3.93 33.95 -27.22
CA TYR A 261 -4.12 32.51 -27.04
C TYR A 261 -5.36 32.19 -26.20
N ALA A 262 -5.62 32.91 -25.10
CA ALA A 262 -6.83 32.75 -24.31
C ALA A 262 -8.11 33.00 -25.13
N ASN A 263 -8.12 34.05 -25.95
CA ASN A 263 -9.25 34.33 -26.86
C ASN A 263 -9.44 33.22 -27.91
N THR A 264 -8.33 32.70 -28.47
CA THR A 264 -8.36 31.57 -29.41
C THR A 264 -8.92 30.33 -28.75
N LEU A 265 -8.54 30.04 -27.47
CA LEU A 265 -9.06 28.91 -26.69
C LEU A 265 -10.56 29.02 -26.48
N LEU A 266 -11.10 30.21 -26.14
CA LEU A 266 -12.54 30.46 -26.02
C LEU A 266 -13.28 30.25 -27.37
N ARG A 267 -12.70 30.70 -28.48
CA ARG A 267 -13.28 30.46 -29.81
C ARG A 267 -13.30 28.97 -30.15
N LEU A 268 -12.21 28.24 -29.90
CA LEU A 268 -12.13 26.79 -30.07
C LEU A 268 -13.20 26.07 -29.25
N ALA A 269 -13.34 26.43 -27.97
CA ALA A 269 -14.39 25.85 -27.09
C ALA A 269 -15.79 26.11 -27.68
N SER A 270 -16.08 27.32 -28.12
CA SER A 270 -17.37 27.66 -28.74
C SER A 270 -17.63 26.93 -30.07
N LEU A 271 -16.58 26.62 -30.81
CA LEU A 271 -16.63 25.90 -32.07
C LEU A 271 -16.91 24.39 -31.81
N CYS A 272 -16.21 23.79 -30.90
CA CYS A 272 -16.43 22.42 -30.50
C CYS A 272 -17.82 22.19 -29.94
N LEU A 273 -18.35 23.10 -29.10
CA LEU A 273 -19.74 23.04 -28.61
C LEU A 273 -20.78 23.11 -29.73
N ARG A 274 -20.51 23.83 -30.83
CA ARG A 274 -21.39 23.89 -32.00
C ARG A 274 -21.37 22.60 -32.80
N VAL A 275 -20.18 22.04 -33.03
CA VAL A 275 -19.97 20.85 -33.85
C VAL A 275 -20.40 19.58 -33.13
N SER A 276 -20.17 19.50 -31.80
CA SER A 276 -20.50 18.32 -30.95
C SER A 276 -21.93 18.22 -30.47
N ARG A 277 -22.86 19.12 -30.85
CA ARG A 277 -24.27 19.10 -30.40
C ARG A 277 -25.04 17.77 -30.63
N GLY A 278 -24.40 16.74 -31.18
CA GLY A 278 -24.97 15.42 -31.43
C GLY A 278 -24.30 14.25 -30.69
N SER A 279 -23.24 14.49 -29.93
CA SER A 279 -22.50 13.40 -29.24
C SER A 279 -22.28 13.73 -27.77
N ALA A 280 -22.95 12.98 -26.90
CA ALA A 280 -22.81 13.09 -25.43
C ALA A 280 -21.45 12.54 -24.89
N ALA A 281 -20.45 12.36 -25.77
CA ALA A 281 -19.18 11.70 -25.45
C ALA A 281 -17.94 12.63 -25.58
N GLY A 282 -18.14 13.93 -25.74
CA GLY A 282 -17.03 14.91 -25.83
C GLY A 282 -16.43 15.25 -24.46
N LEU A 283 -15.79 14.28 -23.83
CA LEU A 283 -14.95 14.46 -22.64
C LEU A 283 -13.48 14.56 -23.08
N GLY A 284 -13.14 15.64 -23.79
CA GLY A 284 -11.80 15.92 -24.26
C GLY A 284 -11.22 17.21 -23.69
N ILE A 285 -10.42 17.92 -24.48
CA ILE A 285 -9.71 19.17 -24.14
C ILE A 285 -10.62 20.26 -23.57
N PHE A 286 -11.93 20.17 -23.75
CA PHE A 286 -12.95 21.16 -23.36
C PHE A 286 -13.87 20.66 -22.24
N ASP A 287 -13.35 19.92 -21.25
CA ASP A 287 -14.06 19.67 -20.02
C ASP A 287 -14.37 21.04 -19.38
N GLY A 288 -15.65 21.40 -19.37
CA GLY A 288 -16.11 22.76 -19.02
C GLY A 288 -15.59 23.24 -17.66
N ASP A 289 -15.43 22.31 -16.71
CA ASP A 289 -14.92 22.61 -15.36
C ASP A 289 -13.44 23.03 -15.35
N ASN A 290 -12.66 22.64 -16.38
CA ASN A 290 -11.23 22.98 -16.47
C ASN A 290 -10.97 24.23 -17.34
N LEU A 291 -11.89 24.64 -18.22
CA LEU A 291 -11.71 25.77 -19.12
C LEU A 291 -11.58 27.10 -18.36
N GLU A 292 -12.38 27.32 -17.32
CA GLU A 292 -12.31 28.51 -16.48
C GLU A 292 -10.94 28.64 -15.84
N ASP A 293 -10.43 27.59 -15.21
CA ASP A 293 -9.09 27.56 -14.59
C ASP A 293 -7.98 27.85 -15.62
N ARG A 294 -8.11 27.32 -16.84
CA ARG A 294 -7.17 27.54 -17.96
C ARG A 294 -7.15 28.99 -18.38
N ILE A 295 -8.33 29.61 -18.57
CA ILE A 295 -8.43 31.04 -18.95
C ILE A 295 -7.93 31.93 -17.80
N MET A 296 -8.32 31.64 -16.57
CA MET A 296 -7.88 32.41 -15.39
C MET A 296 -6.36 32.42 -15.27
N MET A 297 -5.72 31.26 -15.43
CA MET A 297 -4.26 31.14 -15.35
C MET A 297 -3.53 31.87 -16.52
N LEU A 298 -4.15 31.96 -17.70
CA LEU A 298 -3.61 32.69 -18.84
C LEU A 298 -3.76 34.21 -18.70
N THR A 299 -4.80 34.68 -18.01
CA THR A 299 -5.11 36.11 -17.83
C THR A 299 -4.48 36.70 -16.58
N GLU A 300 -4.40 35.93 -15.50
CA GLU A 300 -3.72 36.36 -14.28
C GLU A 300 -2.19 36.38 -14.45
N LYS A 301 -1.54 37.39 -13.86
CA LYS A 301 -0.08 37.36 -13.71
C LYS A 301 0.28 36.21 -12.79
N THR A 302 0.76 35.11 -13.37
CA THR A 302 1.41 34.06 -12.55
C THR A 302 2.52 34.73 -11.73
N LEU A 303 2.34 34.76 -10.42
CA LEU A 303 3.39 35.19 -9.53
C LEU A 303 4.54 34.20 -9.70
N SER A 304 5.65 34.66 -10.30
CA SER A 304 6.87 33.87 -10.26
C SER A 304 7.25 33.73 -8.77
N LEU A 305 6.94 32.58 -8.20
CA LEU A 305 7.37 32.30 -6.84
C LEU A 305 8.89 32.44 -6.78
N SER A 306 9.39 33.30 -5.89
CA SER A 306 10.83 33.39 -5.66
C SER A 306 11.38 32.00 -5.29
N ARG A 307 12.62 31.72 -5.65
CA ARG A 307 13.29 30.43 -5.33
C ARG A 307 13.15 30.09 -3.83
N THR A 308 13.18 31.08 -2.96
CA THR A 308 13.00 30.93 -1.50
C THR A 308 11.61 30.44 -1.13
N ARG A 309 10.55 30.92 -1.81
CA ARG A 309 9.17 30.45 -1.56
C ARG A 309 8.94 29.03 -2.08
N VAL A 310 9.54 28.70 -3.23
CA VAL A 310 9.50 27.32 -3.77
C VAL A 310 10.23 26.36 -2.84
N LEU A 311 11.42 26.75 -2.35
CA LEU A 311 12.15 25.94 -1.36
C LEU A 311 11.39 25.81 -0.03
N GLY A 312 10.79 26.88 0.46
CA GLY A 312 9.96 26.86 1.67
C GLY A 312 8.74 25.92 1.52
N LEU A 313 8.06 25.97 0.37
CA LEU A 313 6.95 25.08 0.07
C LEU A 313 7.41 23.61 -0.04
N ALA A 314 8.53 23.36 -0.73
CA ALA A 314 9.12 22.03 -0.83
C ALA A 314 9.53 21.47 0.54
N LEU A 315 10.12 22.30 1.40
CA LEU A 315 10.49 21.90 2.77
C LEU A 315 9.25 21.62 3.63
N ALA A 316 8.25 22.50 3.60
CA ALA A 316 7.00 22.33 4.34
C ALA A 316 6.25 21.05 3.90
N THR A 317 6.18 20.80 2.59
CA THR A 317 5.60 19.55 2.07
C THR A 317 6.42 18.34 2.46
N SER A 318 7.76 18.39 2.39
CA SER A 318 8.63 17.29 2.81
C SER A 318 8.47 16.96 4.30
N ILE A 319 8.34 17.97 5.16
CA ILE A 319 8.09 17.79 6.61
C ILE A 319 6.69 17.20 6.83
N ALA A 320 5.66 17.70 6.15
CA ALA A 320 4.30 17.19 6.27
C ALA A 320 4.19 15.73 5.80
N PHE A 321 4.84 15.40 4.68
CA PHE A 321 4.84 14.04 4.15
C PHE A 321 5.77 13.10 4.93
N GLY A 322 6.95 13.57 5.39
CA GLY A 322 7.87 12.80 6.22
C GLY A 322 7.27 12.51 7.60
N GLY A 323 6.71 13.51 8.26
CA GLY A 323 5.96 13.35 9.51
C GLY A 323 4.73 12.44 9.34
N GLY A 324 4.02 12.60 8.22
CA GLY A 324 2.89 11.76 7.87
C GLY A 324 3.27 10.31 7.59
N ALA A 325 4.40 10.06 6.97
CA ALA A 325 4.92 8.70 6.77
C ALA A 325 5.28 8.03 8.12
N MET A 326 5.88 8.79 9.05
CA MET A 326 6.13 8.31 10.42
C MET A 326 4.82 8.02 11.17
N LEU A 327 3.81 8.90 11.06
CA LEU A 327 2.49 8.67 11.64
C LEU A 327 1.78 7.45 11.00
N ALA A 328 1.87 7.32 9.69
CA ALA A 328 1.30 6.19 8.96
C ALA A 328 1.98 4.87 9.33
N HIS A 329 3.28 4.90 9.63
CA HIS A 329 4.00 3.76 10.18
C HIS A 329 3.55 3.42 11.61
N ALA A 330 3.36 4.42 12.47
CA ALA A 330 2.84 4.24 13.83
C ALA A 330 1.36 3.77 13.84
N MET A 331 0.61 4.07 12.78
CA MET A 331 -0.79 3.65 12.60
C MET A 331 -0.93 2.40 11.72
N SER A 332 0.18 1.71 11.39
CA SER A 332 0.11 0.50 10.58
C SER A 332 -0.74 -0.55 11.31
N LEU A 333 -1.82 -0.95 10.66
CA LEU A 333 -2.69 -2.02 11.12
C LEU A 333 -2.14 -3.32 10.55
N GLN A 334 -1.71 -4.21 11.42
CA GLN A 334 -1.52 -5.61 11.05
C GLN A 334 -2.83 -6.34 11.38
N ALA A 335 -3.49 -6.83 10.36
CA ALA A 335 -4.56 -7.78 10.57
C ALA A 335 -3.91 -9.09 11.01
N SER A 336 -3.78 -9.27 12.32
CA SER A 336 -3.49 -10.58 12.84
C SER A 336 -4.67 -11.47 12.49
N SER A 337 -4.54 -12.25 11.43
CA SER A 337 -5.19 -13.53 11.38
C SER A 337 -4.51 -14.33 12.47
N LYS A 338 -4.93 -14.13 13.72
CA LYS A 338 -4.63 -15.12 14.72
C LYS A 338 -5.26 -16.41 14.18
N PRO A 339 -4.51 -17.37 13.63
CA PRO A 339 -5.01 -18.71 13.68
C PRO A 339 -5.36 -18.87 15.14
N SER A 340 -6.44 -19.50 15.46
CA SER A 340 -6.66 -20.08 16.79
C SER A 340 -5.45 -20.99 16.98
N ASN A 341 -4.36 -20.40 17.45
CA ASN A 341 -3.10 -21.09 17.49
C ASN A 341 -3.22 -21.95 18.72
N THR A 342 -3.61 -23.19 18.50
CA THR A 342 -3.56 -24.22 19.54
C THR A 342 -2.22 -24.12 20.27
N ALA A 343 -1.16 -23.73 19.59
CA ALA A 343 0.15 -23.46 20.15
C ALA A 343 0.16 -22.32 21.20
N GLU A 344 -0.48 -21.17 20.97
CA GLU A 344 -0.51 -20.07 21.97
C GLU A 344 -1.27 -20.44 23.24
N LYS A 345 -2.24 -21.33 23.14
CA LYS A 345 -2.99 -21.81 24.31
C LYS A 345 -2.12 -22.61 25.25
N PHE A 346 -1.09 -23.30 24.74
CA PHE A 346 -0.12 -24.03 25.55
C PHE A 346 0.86 -23.11 26.28
N ALA A 347 1.18 -21.93 25.74
CA ALA A 347 2.12 -20.99 26.34
C ALA A 347 1.58 -20.44 27.68
N GLY A 348 2.44 -20.36 28.68
CA GLY A 348 2.10 -19.87 30.03
C GLY A 348 2.66 -20.74 31.13
N THR A 349 2.27 -20.47 32.38
CA THR A 349 2.66 -21.23 33.55
C THR A 349 1.55 -22.19 33.90
N TRP A 350 1.88 -23.48 34.02
CA TRP A 350 0.97 -24.56 34.31
C TRP A 350 1.35 -25.23 35.62
N HIS A 351 0.41 -25.35 36.54
CA HIS A 351 0.55 -26.11 37.80
C HIS A 351 -0.05 -27.49 37.64
N TRP A 352 0.73 -28.53 37.91
CA TRP A 352 0.26 -29.90 37.96
C TRP A 352 -0.41 -30.12 39.30
N MET A 353 -1.66 -30.56 39.26
CA MET A 353 -2.52 -30.57 40.44
C MET A 353 -2.74 -32.00 41.00
N PHE A 354 -2.68 -32.13 42.33
CA PHE A 354 -3.06 -33.31 43.04
C PHE A 354 -3.76 -32.91 44.35
N ASP A 355 -4.96 -33.41 44.59
CA ASP A 355 -5.78 -33.11 45.77
C ASP A 355 -5.91 -31.61 46.08
N GLY A 356 -6.13 -30.81 45.01
CA GLY A 356 -6.27 -29.36 45.09
C GLY A 356 -4.97 -28.59 45.38
N LYS A 357 -3.81 -29.26 45.38
CA LYS A 357 -2.48 -28.63 45.59
C LYS A 357 -1.59 -28.81 44.38
N SER A 358 -0.80 -27.76 44.08
CA SER A 358 0.24 -27.84 43.05
C SER A 358 1.47 -28.59 43.59
N PHE A 359 1.98 -29.55 42.82
CA PHE A 359 3.18 -30.31 43.14
C PHE A 359 4.30 -30.21 42.10
N SER A 360 4.01 -29.68 40.92
CA SER A 360 4.98 -29.38 39.89
C SER A 360 4.55 -28.15 39.11
N THR A 361 5.52 -27.39 38.56
CA THR A 361 5.28 -26.22 37.75
C THR A 361 5.96 -26.38 36.39
N MET A 362 5.22 -26.18 35.34
CA MET A 362 5.71 -26.15 33.98
C MET A 362 5.55 -24.74 33.40
N ILE A 363 6.62 -24.18 32.89
CA ILE A 363 6.61 -22.88 32.19
C ILE A 363 6.87 -23.15 30.73
N LEU A 364 5.92 -22.75 29.86
CA LEU A 364 6.01 -22.89 28.41
C LEU A 364 6.05 -21.51 27.77
N VAL A 365 7.09 -21.24 27.01
CA VAL A 365 7.26 -20.02 26.24
C VAL A 365 7.32 -20.40 24.77
N GLN A 366 6.42 -19.85 23.95
CA GLN A 366 6.46 -20.06 22.51
C GLN A 366 7.67 -19.32 21.92
N SER A 367 8.48 -20.03 21.14
CA SER A 367 9.66 -19.49 20.45
C SER A 367 9.61 -19.91 18.99
N GLY A 368 9.20 -18.99 18.12
CA GLY A 368 9.00 -19.28 16.69
C GLY A 368 7.92 -20.35 16.47
N SER A 369 8.27 -21.43 15.78
CA SER A 369 7.38 -22.59 15.53
C SER A 369 7.41 -23.64 16.64
N GLY A 370 8.22 -23.48 17.70
CA GLY A 370 8.39 -24.43 18.79
C GLY A 370 8.11 -23.81 20.16
N PHE A 371 8.38 -24.60 21.21
CA PHE A 371 8.27 -24.16 22.60
C PHE A 371 9.60 -24.38 23.32
N THR A 372 9.88 -23.46 24.23
CA THR A 372 10.97 -23.57 25.21
C THR A 372 10.40 -23.37 26.60
N GLY A 373 11.15 -23.76 27.62
CA GLY A 373 10.66 -23.57 29.00
C GLY A 373 11.35 -24.48 29.97
N THR A 374 10.70 -24.61 31.15
CA THR A 374 11.22 -25.42 32.25
C THR A 374 10.09 -26.20 32.90
N VAL A 375 10.46 -27.35 33.53
CA VAL A 375 9.55 -28.14 34.34
C VAL A 375 10.23 -28.45 35.69
N THR A 376 9.51 -28.20 36.78
CA THR A 376 10.00 -28.56 38.12
C THR A 376 9.84 -30.07 38.34
N PRO A 377 10.92 -30.81 38.65
CA PRO A 377 10.84 -32.24 38.91
C PRO A 377 9.92 -32.58 40.08
N SER A 378 9.17 -33.67 39.96
CA SER A 378 8.26 -34.17 40.99
C SER A 378 8.31 -35.69 41.11
N ARG A 379 7.96 -36.21 42.28
CA ARG A 379 7.79 -37.64 42.55
C ARG A 379 6.31 -37.98 42.63
N ILE A 380 5.90 -39.00 41.89
CA ILE A 380 4.53 -39.49 41.89
C ILE A 380 4.49 -40.96 42.29
N ALA A 381 3.50 -41.34 43.07
CA ALA A 381 3.17 -42.74 43.36
C ALA A 381 1.76 -43.02 42.85
N LEU A 382 1.56 -44.21 42.28
CA LEU A 382 0.30 -44.62 41.66
C LEU A 382 -0.44 -45.61 42.54
N LYS A 383 -1.76 -45.56 42.53
CA LYS A 383 -2.67 -46.58 43.05
C LYS A 383 -2.76 -47.74 42.07
N SER A 384 -3.28 -48.88 42.50
CA SER A 384 -3.52 -50.06 41.66
C SER A 384 -4.54 -49.78 40.52
N ASP A 385 -5.42 -48.79 40.68
CA ASP A 385 -6.41 -48.35 39.69
C ASP A 385 -5.85 -47.34 38.69
N GLY A 386 -4.54 -47.00 38.75
CA GLY A 386 -3.86 -46.04 37.91
C GLY A 386 -4.02 -44.56 38.30
N GLY A 387 -4.75 -44.27 39.35
CA GLY A 387 -4.84 -42.91 39.91
C GLY A 387 -3.60 -42.55 40.73
N LEU A 388 -3.38 -41.24 40.95
CA LEU A 388 -2.33 -40.77 41.84
C LEU A 388 -2.63 -41.15 43.29
N LEU A 389 -1.64 -41.75 43.97
CA LEU A 389 -1.69 -42.02 45.40
C LEU A 389 -1.02 -40.89 46.22
N ARG A 390 0.11 -40.42 45.72
CA ARG A 390 0.92 -39.34 46.29
C ARG A 390 1.64 -38.59 45.18
N ALA A 391 1.67 -37.26 45.26
CA ALA A 391 2.42 -36.42 44.37
C ALA A 391 3.08 -35.29 45.16
N GLU A 392 4.38 -35.18 45.09
CA GLU A 392 5.17 -34.22 45.86
C GLU A 392 6.31 -33.64 45.01
N PRO A 393 6.76 -32.39 45.27
CA PRO A 393 7.98 -31.86 44.63
C PRO A 393 9.15 -32.78 44.92
N SER A 394 10.09 -32.92 44.00
CA SER A 394 11.31 -33.66 44.22
C SER A 394 12.19 -32.93 45.25
N GLU A 395 13.06 -33.66 45.97
CA GLU A 395 14.07 -33.07 46.86
C GLU A 395 15.00 -32.10 46.09
N ASP A 396 15.32 -32.42 44.84
CA ASP A 396 15.94 -31.52 43.90
C ASP A 396 14.85 -30.82 43.07
N SER A 397 14.34 -29.70 43.57
CA SER A 397 13.33 -28.88 42.91
C SER A 397 13.90 -27.90 41.90
N THR A 398 15.14 -28.06 41.44
CA THR A 398 15.74 -27.24 40.41
C THR A 398 14.99 -27.43 39.08
N PRO A 399 14.41 -26.35 38.47
CA PRO A 399 13.67 -26.47 37.22
C PRO A 399 14.58 -27.00 36.10
N LYS A 400 14.13 -28.05 35.41
CA LYS A 400 14.87 -28.64 34.28
C LYS A 400 14.41 -28.09 32.96
N PRO A 401 15.32 -27.80 32.02
CA PRO A 401 14.97 -27.23 30.74
C PRO A 401 14.20 -28.25 29.87
N ILE A 402 13.24 -27.71 29.08
CA ILE A 402 12.60 -28.43 28.00
C ILE A 402 13.56 -28.45 26.81
N THR A 403 13.97 -29.66 26.42
CA THR A 403 14.95 -29.86 25.34
C THR A 403 14.28 -30.01 23.98
N LYS A 404 13.04 -30.52 23.94
CA LYS A 404 12.24 -30.65 22.75
C LYS A 404 10.76 -30.48 23.07
N ALA A 405 10.05 -29.74 22.24
CA ALA A 405 8.60 -29.63 22.32
C ALA A 405 8.01 -29.54 20.90
N THR A 406 7.21 -30.54 20.52
CA THR A 406 6.59 -30.65 19.19
C THR A 406 5.09 -30.76 19.31
N LEU A 407 4.36 -29.92 18.56
CA LEU A 407 2.91 -29.95 18.50
C LEU A 407 2.46 -30.91 17.41
N GLU A 408 1.73 -31.95 17.78
CA GLU A 408 1.15 -32.95 16.87
C GLU A 408 -0.37 -32.92 17.02
N GLY A 409 -1.06 -32.33 16.05
CA GLY A 409 -2.51 -32.15 16.11
C GLY A 409 -2.93 -31.23 17.26
N SER A 410 -3.64 -31.79 18.26
CA SER A 410 -4.10 -31.07 19.46
C SER A 410 -3.27 -31.38 20.73
N ALA A 411 -2.18 -32.13 20.58
CA ALA A 411 -1.34 -32.56 21.70
C ALA A 411 0.10 -32.02 21.55
N LEU A 412 0.68 -31.55 22.64
CA LEU A 412 2.05 -31.07 22.72
C LEU A 412 2.94 -32.13 23.36
N HIS A 413 3.85 -32.71 22.59
CA HIS A 413 4.86 -33.66 23.04
C HIS A 413 6.07 -32.95 23.59
N ILE A 414 6.44 -33.18 24.82
CA ILE A 414 7.50 -32.49 25.53
C ILE A 414 8.54 -33.49 26.05
N THR A 415 9.82 -33.17 25.82
CA THR A 415 10.97 -33.87 26.35
C THR A 415 11.74 -32.94 27.30
N VAL A 416 12.01 -33.35 28.51
CA VAL A 416 12.67 -32.56 29.55
C VAL A 416 13.97 -33.25 29.99
N GLY A 417 15.02 -32.45 30.17
CA GLY A 417 16.33 -32.89 30.64
C GLY A 417 17.29 -33.24 29.54
N ASP A 418 18.59 -33.13 29.84
CA ASP A 418 19.75 -33.26 28.96
C ASP A 418 20.60 -34.49 29.24
N GLY A 419 20.10 -35.41 30.09
CA GLY A 419 20.86 -36.56 30.54
C GLY A 419 20.50 -37.89 29.88
N ASN A 420 21.12 -38.98 30.34
CA ASN A 420 20.94 -40.35 29.85
C ASN A 420 19.51 -40.91 30.04
N ARG A 421 18.57 -40.15 30.68
CA ARG A 421 17.17 -40.53 30.87
C ARG A 421 16.28 -39.29 30.74
N PRO A 422 15.94 -38.87 29.51
CA PRO A 422 14.99 -37.78 29.31
C PRO A 422 13.60 -38.21 29.81
N PHE A 423 12.86 -37.27 30.42
CA PHE A 423 11.48 -37.47 30.81
C PHE A 423 10.57 -36.93 29.70
N GLU A 424 9.69 -37.79 29.19
CA GLU A 424 8.78 -37.43 28.10
C GLU A 424 7.33 -37.48 28.54
N PHE A 425 6.54 -36.52 28.12
CA PHE A 425 5.11 -36.48 28.37
C PHE A 425 4.37 -35.70 27.31
N THR A 426 3.06 -35.96 27.21
CA THR A 426 2.16 -35.28 26.28
C THR A 426 1.19 -34.40 27.06
N VAL A 427 0.99 -33.17 26.61
CA VAL A 427 0.03 -32.20 27.16
C VAL A 427 -1.14 -32.08 26.22
N THR A 428 -2.37 -32.31 26.69
CA THR A 428 -3.59 -32.13 25.92
C THR A 428 -4.47 -31.12 26.62
N LEU A 429 -4.88 -30.05 25.90
CA LEU A 429 -5.76 -29.03 26.46
C LEU A 429 -7.21 -29.54 26.52
N LYS A 430 -7.88 -29.34 27.64
CA LYS A 430 -9.33 -29.48 27.79
C LYS A 430 -10.05 -28.18 27.46
N ASP A 431 -9.51 -27.07 27.92
CA ASP A 431 -9.97 -25.71 27.67
C ASP A 431 -8.80 -24.72 27.76
N ASP A 432 -9.05 -23.42 27.88
CA ASP A 432 -8.01 -22.39 27.92
C ASP A 432 -7.20 -22.35 29.22
N ILE A 433 -7.69 -22.97 30.28
CA ILE A 433 -7.07 -22.97 31.62
C ILE A 433 -6.83 -24.37 32.21
N HIS A 434 -7.37 -25.42 31.59
CA HIS A 434 -7.18 -26.81 32.05
C HIS A 434 -6.50 -27.65 30.99
N ALA A 435 -5.54 -28.47 31.40
CA ALA A 435 -4.85 -29.43 30.57
C ALA A 435 -4.71 -30.78 31.27
N GLU A 436 -4.49 -31.82 30.49
CA GLU A 436 -4.16 -33.16 30.94
C GLU A 436 -2.74 -33.53 30.50
N ILE A 437 -1.97 -34.09 31.42
CA ILE A 437 -0.59 -34.49 31.19
C ILE A 437 -0.51 -36.01 31.24
N HIS A 438 0.02 -36.59 30.18
CA HIS A 438 0.21 -38.03 30.00
C HIS A 438 1.71 -38.33 29.92
N PRO A 439 2.34 -38.88 30.98
CA PRO A 439 3.73 -39.30 30.89
C PRO A 439 3.93 -40.46 29.91
N VAL A 440 4.94 -40.35 29.03
CA VAL A 440 5.28 -41.42 28.08
C VAL A 440 5.98 -42.57 28.82
N GLY A 441 5.57 -43.82 28.54
CA GLY A 441 6.09 -44.99 29.22
C GLY A 441 5.44 -45.27 30.58
N ALA A 442 4.42 -44.53 30.97
CA ALA A 442 3.60 -44.83 32.15
C ALA A 442 2.78 -46.13 31.96
N PRO A 443 2.35 -46.78 33.05
CA PRO A 443 1.46 -47.94 32.97
C PRO A 443 0.19 -47.62 32.16
N PRO A 444 -0.32 -48.57 31.35
CA PRO A 444 -1.45 -48.33 30.45
C PRO A 444 -2.76 -47.94 31.14
N ASN A 445 -2.88 -48.22 32.44
CA ASN A 445 -4.03 -47.83 33.26
C ASN A 445 -3.84 -46.48 34.01
N MET A 446 -2.71 -45.78 33.80
CA MET A 446 -2.45 -44.50 34.47
C MET A 446 -3.46 -43.45 34.00
N LYS A 447 -4.14 -42.82 34.98
CA LYS A 447 -5.04 -41.68 34.70
C LYS A 447 -4.22 -40.42 34.42
N PRO A 448 -4.69 -39.56 33.52
CA PRO A 448 -3.99 -38.30 33.20
C PRO A 448 -3.85 -37.41 34.44
N ILE A 449 -2.75 -36.68 34.50
CA ILE A 449 -2.48 -35.71 35.56
C ILE A 449 -3.13 -34.39 35.20
N PRO A 450 -4.05 -33.84 36.02
CA PRO A 450 -4.64 -32.54 35.73
C PRO A 450 -3.64 -31.42 35.95
N ALA A 451 -3.68 -30.43 35.04
CA ALA A 451 -2.91 -29.21 35.14
C ALA A 451 -3.78 -27.98 34.93
N GLU A 452 -3.51 -26.94 35.70
CA GLU A 452 -4.22 -25.67 35.65
C GLU A 452 -3.26 -24.54 35.30
N LYS A 453 -3.72 -23.64 34.42
CA LYS A 453 -2.96 -22.48 33.98
C LYS A 453 -3.08 -21.36 34.99
N VAL A 454 -1.95 -20.80 35.41
CA VAL A 454 -1.90 -19.60 36.26
C VAL A 454 -2.26 -18.40 35.41
N GLN A 455 -3.26 -17.62 35.82
CA GLN A 455 -3.70 -16.39 35.19
C GLN A 455 -2.73 -15.23 35.45
#